data_3bc336dc6a8bdded2e6108a40d5d46e0
#
_entry.id   3bc336dc6a8bdded2e6108a40d5d46e0
#
_cell.length_a   1.000
_cell.length_b   1.000
_cell.length_c   1.000
_cell.angle_alpha   90.00
_cell.angle_beta   90.00
_cell.angle_gamma   90.00
#
_symmetry.space_group_name_H-M   'P 1'
#
loop_
_entity.id
_entity.type
_entity.pdbx_description
1 polymer ?
#
loop_
_entity_poly.entity_id
_entity_poly.type
_entity_poly.pdbx_seq_one_letter_code
_entity_poly.pdbx_strand_id
1 'polypeptide(L)'
;MSSRPHTPGASRAPARRRRSAPPRGRRPKGGGSDLSARIIVAVPLAALALALVIAGGAVLAVGLFVLGALCLHELFLMYERVHPVRLAAWIALAALLAVGSTGGPQQVLLTLVLCIPMLFGLTVLQRGAGMAAMAITLLGIVWIGVGLAHAVMLRALPHGEGIVIDVAVGTFLGDTGAYLGGRAFGRRRLAPSISPGKTVEGLAIGMLTTVVAVWLASRYQEWLPGTHALVLGLVIAIVAPIGDLFESYVKREAGSKDSGAVFGAHGGALDRVDAVLFAAVAGYWVWLAYVH
;
A
#
# COMPACT_ATOMS: atom_id res chain seq x y z
N MET A 1 -64.66 -39.06 59.14
CA MET A 1 -64.43 -38.46 57.78
C MET A 1 -63.32 -37.45 57.93
N SER A 2 -62.09 -37.91 57.64
CA SER A 2 -60.89 -37.10 57.78
C SER A 2 -60.13 -37.14 56.45
N SER A 3 -60.11 -36.01 55.75
CA SER A 3 -59.39 -35.83 54.51
C SER A 3 -58.00 -35.25 54.79
N ARG A 4 -56.94 -35.97 54.47
CA ARG A 4 -55.56 -35.51 54.51
C ARG A 4 -55.26 -34.72 53.26
N PRO A 5 -54.56 -33.59 53.30
CA PRO A 5 -54.12 -32.88 52.12
C PRO A 5 -52.82 -33.49 51.54
N HIS A 6 -52.79 -33.61 50.21
CA HIS A 6 -51.66 -34.00 49.43
C HIS A 6 -50.63 -32.85 49.33
N THR A 7 -49.35 -33.13 49.67
CA THR A 7 -48.19 -32.26 49.40
C THR A 7 -47.72 -32.47 47.98
N PRO A 8 -47.46 -31.42 47.18
CA PRO A 8 -46.83 -31.53 45.85
C PRO A 8 -45.33 -31.76 45.96
N GLY A 9 -44.83 -32.77 45.21
CA GLY A 9 -43.43 -33.14 45.14
C GLY A 9 -42.51 -32.06 44.57
N ALA A 10 -41.35 -31.94 45.22
CA ALA A 10 -40.27 -31.04 44.79
C ALA A 10 -39.69 -31.46 43.44
N SER A 11 -39.83 -30.60 42.45
CA SER A 11 -39.20 -30.72 41.14
C SER A 11 -37.69 -30.59 41.30
N ARG A 12 -36.94 -31.66 40.98
CA ARG A 12 -35.44 -31.63 40.90
C ARG A 12 -35.04 -30.86 39.65
N ALA A 13 -34.37 -29.73 39.80
CA ALA A 13 -33.71 -29.00 38.74
C ALA A 13 -32.63 -29.86 38.03
N PRO A 14 -32.54 -29.81 36.69
CA PRO A 14 -31.51 -30.55 35.96
C PRO A 14 -30.11 -29.98 36.23
N ALA A 15 -29.18 -30.88 36.54
CA ALA A 15 -27.77 -30.58 36.77
C ALA A 15 -27.16 -29.86 35.58
N ARG A 16 -26.66 -28.66 35.82
CA ARG A 16 -25.88 -27.86 34.85
C ARG A 16 -24.65 -28.64 34.42
N ARG A 17 -24.69 -29.20 33.20
CA ARG A 17 -23.49 -29.77 32.54
C ARG A 17 -22.40 -28.71 32.48
N ARG A 18 -21.30 -28.89 33.19
CA ARG A 18 -20.08 -28.14 33.06
C ARG A 18 -19.61 -28.30 31.61
N ARG A 19 -19.70 -27.25 30.79
CA ARG A 19 -19.03 -27.18 29.49
C ARG A 19 -17.52 -27.19 29.77
N SER A 20 -16.86 -28.28 29.41
CA SER A 20 -15.40 -28.36 29.35
C SER A 20 -14.87 -27.27 28.44
N ALA A 21 -13.98 -26.43 28.96
CA ALA A 21 -13.28 -25.44 28.17
C ALA A 21 -12.52 -26.12 27.00
N PRO A 22 -12.50 -25.55 25.81
CA PRO A 22 -11.72 -26.10 24.70
C PRO A 22 -10.23 -26.14 25.07
N PRO A 23 -9.47 -27.16 24.63
CA PRO A 23 -8.06 -27.25 24.93
C PRO A 23 -7.34 -25.99 24.37
N ARG A 24 -6.59 -25.32 25.23
CA ARG A 24 -5.71 -24.21 24.86
C ARG A 24 -4.71 -24.74 23.83
N GLY A 25 -4.96 -24.39 22.54
CA GLY A 25 -4.04 -24.69 21.47
C GLY A 25 -2.65 -24.15 21.81
N ARG A 26 -1.65 -25.02 21.78
CA ARG A 26 -0.23 -24.68 21.92
C ARG A 26 0.06 -23.60 20.84
N ARG A 27 0.40 -22.38 21.26
CA ARG A 27 1.00 -21.38 20.37
C ARG A 27 2.28 -21.98 19.78
N PRO A 28 2.47 -21.96 18.44
CA PRO A 28 3.72 -22.41 17.87
C PRO A 28 4.85 -21.50 18.39
N LYS A 29 5.83 -22.07 19.07
CA LYS A 29 7.12 -21.44 19.34
C LYS A 29 7.91 -21.50 18.02
N GLY A 30 7.98 -20.38 17.27
CA GLY A 30 8.71 -20.32 16.02
C GLY A 30 9.12 -18.90 15.68
N GLY A 31 9.79 -18.18 16.61
CA GLY A 31 10.26 -16.81 16.35
C GLY A 31 11.48 -16.69 15.43
N GLY A 32 12.24 -17.77 15.19
CA GLY A 32 13.44 -17.73 14.36
C GLY A 32 13.21 -18.05 12.88
N SER A 33 12.31 -18.97 12.60
CA SER A 33 12.00 -19.38 11.20
C SER A 33 11.19 -18.32 10.42
N ASP A 34 10.43 -17.48 11.13
CA ASP A 34 9.60 -16.44 10.51
C ASP A 34 10.43 -15.21 10.06
N LEU A 35 11.48 -14.84 10.82
CA LEU A 35 12.36 -13.73 10.46
C LEU A 35 13.26 -14.08 9.25
N SER A 36 13.85 -15.28 9.24
CA SER A 36 14.66 -15.73 8.11
C SER A 36 13.85 -15.84 6.82
N ALA A 37 12.62 -16.37 6.88
CA ALA A 37 11.72 -16.42 5.75
C ALA A 37 11.39 -15.00 5.21
N ARG A 38 11.22 -14.02 6.09
CA ARG A 38 10.99 -12.62 5.72
C ARG A 38 12.20 -12.00 5.01
N ILE A 39 13.40 -12.21 5.50
CA ILE A 39 14.63 -11.69 4.89
C ILE A 39 14.84 -12.33 3.50
N ILE A 40 14.64 -13.63 3.36
CA ILE A 40 14.82 -14.37 2.10
C ILE A 40 13.93 -13.83 0.97
N VAL A 41 12.76 -13.28 1.27
CA VAL A 41 11.87 -12.68 0.24
C VAL A 41 12.15 -11.19 0.05
N ALA A 42 12.39 -10.44 1.14
CA ALA A 42 12.56 -8.99 1.06
C ALA A 42 13.85 -8.58 0.32
N VAL A 43 14.97 -9.30 0.56
CA VAL A 43 16.26 -8.96 -0.06
C VAL A 43 16.23 -9.13 -1.59
N PRO A 44 15.76 -10.25 -2.18
CA PRO A 44 15.64 -10.38 -3.63
C PRO A 44 14.67 -9.37 -4.25
N LEU A 45 13.56 -9.05 -3.58
CA LEU A 45 12.62 -8.03 -4.09
C LEU A 45 13.24 -6.64 -4.10
N ALA A 46 13.96 -6.27 -3.04
CA ALA A 46 14.69 -5.00 -2.99
C ALA A 46 15.81 -4.94 -4.04
N ALA A 47 16.55 -6.01 -4.22
CA ALA A 47 17.57 -6.11 -5.26
C ALA A 47 16.97 -6.01 -6.67
N LEU A 48 15.84 -6.68 -6.92
CA LEU A 48 15.12 -6.57 -8.20
C LEU A 48 14.62 -5.14 -8.44
N ALA A 49 14.02 -4.50 -7.43
CA ALA A 49 13.56 -3.12 -7.54
C ALA A 49 14.72 -2.18 -7.86
N LEU A 50 15.84 -2.32 -7.17
CA LEU A 50 17.05 -1.52 -7.42
C LEU A 50 17.59 -1.76 -8.84
N ALA A 51 17.67 -3.01 -9.28
CA ALA A 51 18.11 -3.37 -10.63
C ALA A 51 17.21 -2.75 -11.72
N LEU A 52 15.88 -2.74 -11.51
CA LEU A 52 14.94 -2.08 -12.41
C LEU A 52 15.13 -0.56 -12.45
N VAL A 53 15.36 0.06 -11.30
CA VAL A 53 15.63 1.52 -11.20
C VAL A 53 16.95 1.87 -11.90
N ILE A 54 18.01 1.08 -11.70
CA ILE A 54 19.30 1.29 -12.37
C ILE A 54 19.17 1.13 -13.89
N ALA A 55 18.51 0.06 -14.35
CA ALA A 55 18.29 -0.17 -15.77
C ALA A 55 17.46 0.93 -16.44
N GLY A 56 16.44 1.47 -15.75
CA GLY A 56 15.61 2.57 -16.24
C GLY A 56 14.84 2.24 -17.52
N GLY A 57 14.36 3.29 -18.19
CA GLY A 57 13.73 3.20 -19.51
C GLY A 57 12.63 2.13 -19.63
N ALA A 58 12.63 1.39 -20.74
CA ALA A 58 11.65 0.35 -21.02
C ALA A 58 11.69 -0.81 -20.02
N VAL A 59 12.88 -1.15 -19.49
CA VAL A 59 13.03 -2.24 -18.51
C VAL A 59 12.28 -1.90 -17.21
N LEU A 60 12.46 -0.67 -16.71
CA LEU A 60 11.71 -0.19 -15.55
C LEU A 60 10.20 -0.17 -15.84
N ALA A 61 9.78 0.35 -16.99
CA ALA A 61 8.36 0.45 -17.36
C ALA A 61 7.70 -0.96 -17.41
N VAL A 62 8.37 -1.95 -17.98
CA VAL A 62 7.89 -3.35 -18.00
C VAL A 62 7.84 -3.94 -16.59
N GLY A 63 8.87 -3.74 -15.77
CA GLY A 63 8.89 -4.20 -14.38
C GLY A 63 7.76 -3.58 -13.56
N LEU A 64 7.52 -2.26 -13.73
CA LEU A 64 6.42 -1.56 -13.07
C LEU A 64 5.05 -1.94 -13.63
N PHE A 65 4.96 -2.34 -14.91
CA PHE A 65 3.72 -2.90 -15.45
C PHE A 65 3.36 -4.22 -14.75
N VAL A 66 4.32 -5.13 -14.59
CA VAL A 66 4.10 -6.39 -13.87
C VAL A 66 3.69 -6.13 -12.43
N LEU A 67 4.41 -5.25 -11.72
CA LEU A 67 4.08 -4.87 -10.34
C LEU A 67 2.68 -4.23 -10.23
N GLY A 68 2.37 -3.29 -11.12
CA GLY A 68 1.07 -2.62 -11.16
C GLY A 68 -0.07 -3.57 -11.50
N ALA A 69 0.15 -4.54 -12.41
CA ALA A 69 -0.83 -5.57 -12.74
C ALA A 69 -1.13 -6.47 -11.53
N LEU A 70 -0.11 -6.83 -10.73
CA LEU A 70 -0.29 -7.56 -9.47
C LEU A 70 -1.07 -6.72 -8.45
N CYS A 71 -0.72 -5.44 -8.26
CA CYS A 71 -1.43 -4.54 -7.35
C CYS A 71 -2.90 -4.35 -7.76
N LEU A 72 -3.18 -4.14 -9.05
CA LEU A 72 -4.55 -4.07 -9.59
C LEU A 72 -5.31 -5.38 -9.39
N HIS A 73 -4.65 -6.52 -9.58
CA HIS A 73 -5.26 -7.82 -9.37
C HIS A 73 -5.68 -8.00 -7.90
N GLU A 74 -4.82 -7.64 -6.94
CA GLU A 74 -5.14 -7.69 -5.51
C GLU A 74 -6.27 -6.75 -5.13
N LEU A 75 -6.24 -5.49 -5.62
CA LEU A 75 -7.34 -4.54 -5.42
C LEU A 75 -8.66 -5.12 -5.94
N PHE A 76 -8.67 -5.72 -7.13
CA PHE A 76 -9.88 -6.28 -7.73
C PHE A 76 -10.37 -7.56 -7.06
N LEU A 77 -9.48 -8.35 -6.45
CA LEU A 77 -9.90 -9.48 -5.61
C LEU A 77 -10.62 -9.02 -4.36
N MET A 78 -10.15 -7.96 -3.70
CA MET A 78 -10.83 -7.39 -2.54
C MET A 78 -12.24 -6.90 -2.86
N TYR A 79 -12.46 -6.41 -4.09
CA TYR A 79 -13.73 -5.87 -4.56
C TYR A 79 -14.41 -6.74 -5.63
N GLU A 80 -14.15 -8.03 -5.65
CA GLU A 80 -14.67 -8.94 -6.72
C GLU A 80 -16.19 -8.94 -6.86
N ARG A 81 -16.90 -8.68 -5.77
CA ARG A 81 -18.38 -8.62 -5.74
C ARG A 81 -18.98 -7.56 -6.67
N VAL A 82 -18.25 -6.50 -6.98
CA VAL A 82 -18.70 -5.43 -7.89
C VAL A 82 -18.26 -5.65 -9.33
N HIS A 83 -17.56 -6.74 -9.62
CA HIS A 83 -17.07 -7.13 -10.95
C HIS A 83 -16.20 -6.06 -11.63
N PRO A 84 -15.04 -5.64 -11.05
CA PRO A 84 -14.17 -4.62 -11.63
C PRO A 84 -13.75 -4.96 -13.07
N VAL A 85 -13.58 -3.94 -13.91
CA VAL A 85 -13.29 -4.12 -15.35
C VAL A 85 -11.77 -4.27 -15.55
N ARG A 86 -11.29 -5.49 -15.33
CA ARG A 86 -9.83 -5.82 -15.30
C ARG A 86 -9.12 -5.44 -16.59
N LEU A 87 -9.75 -5.72 -17.74
CA LEU A 87 -9.16 -5.40 -19.06
C LEU A 87 -8.91 -3.90 -19.22
N ALA A 88 -9.89 -3.06 -18.84
CA ALA A 88 -9.73 -1.60 -18.90
C ALA A 88 -8.55 -1.12 -18.05
N ALA A 89 -8.40 -1.66 -16.83
CA ALA A 89 -7.32 -1.28 -15.95
C ALA A 89 -5.93 -1.68 -16.49
N TRP A 90 -5.79 -2.85 -17.09
CA TRP A 90 -4.52 -3.28 -17.69
C TRP A 90 -4.15 -2.46 -18.92
N ILE A 91 -5.12 -2.16 -19.79
CA ILE A 91 -4.90 -1.28 -20.94
C ILE A 91 -4.49 0.13 -20.46
N ALA A 92 -5.21 0.69 -19.47
CA ALA A 92 -4.89 1.98 -18.90
C ALA A 92 -3.51 2.01 -18.25
N LEU A 93 -3.15 0.97 -17.47
CA LEU A 93 -1.82 0.84 -16.86
C LEU A 93 -0.71 0.81 -17.93
N ALA A 94 -0.87 0.00 -18.98
CA ALA A 94 0.10 -0.06 -20.07
C ALA A 94 0.25 1.29 -20.78
N ALA A 95 -0.87 1.96 -21.07
CA ALA A 95 -0.86 3.27 -21.72
C ALA A 95 -0.20 4.35 -20.85
N LEU A 96 -0.54 4.40 -19.53
CA LEU A 96 0.04 5.36 -18.60
C LEU A 96 1.56 5.18 -18.45
N LEU A 97 2.05 3.95 -18.36
CA LEU A 97 3.48 3.67 -18.25
C LEU A 97 4.22 3.97 -19.58
N ALA A 98 3.64 3.60 -20.71
CA ALA A 98 4.21 3.92 -22.02
C ALA A 98 4.33 5.44 -22.22
N VAL A 99 3.27 6.19 -21.90
CA VAL A 99 3.26 7.65 -22.00
C VAL A 99 4.17 8.27 -20.93
N GLY A 100 4.24 7.73 -19.72
CA GLY A 100 5.17 8.19 -18.68
C GLY A 100 6.64 8.00 -19.06
N SER A 101 6.97 7.05 -19.94
CA SER A 101 8.35 6.78 -20.39
C SER A 101 8.80 7.72 -21.53
N THR A 102 7.89 8.30 -22.30
CA THR A 102 8.18 9.06 -23.53
C THR A 102 7.63 10.48 -23.52
N GLY A 103 6.67 10.75 -22.66
CA GLY A 103 5.97 12.04 -22.56
C GLY A 103 6.17 12.72 -21.21
N GLY A 104 5.29 13.65 -20.90
CA GLY A 104 5.28 14.40 -19.65
C GLY A 104 3.91 14.35 -18.97
N PRO A 105 3.71 15.15 -17.90
CA PRO A 105 2.50 15.11 -17.09
C PRO A 105 1.22 15.46 -17.88
N GLN A 106 1.32 16.28 -18.92
CA GLN A 106 0.17 16.61 -19.77
C GLN A 106 -0.33 15.40 -20.55
N GLN A 107 0.59 14.58 -21.09
CA GLN A 107 0.24 13.35 -21.82
C GLN A 107 -0.33 12.29 -20.86
N VAL A 108 0.20 12.19 -19.66
CA VAL A 108 -0.37 11.32 -18.61
C VAL A 108 -1.80 11.74 -18.26
N LEU A 109 -2.04 13.04 -18.09
CA LEU A 109 -3.38 13.58 -17.84
C LEU A 109 -4.33 13.29 -19.02
N LEU A 110 -3.89 13.53 -20.26
CA LEU A 110 -4.69 13.22 -21.45
C LEU A 110 -5.03 11.73 -21.50
N THR A 111 -4.06 10.86 -21.26
CA THR A 111 -4.27 9.40 -21.22
C THR A 111 -5.30 9.04 -20.15
N LEU A 112 -5.21 9.62 -18.95
CA LEU A 112 -6.19 9.39 -17.88
C LEU A 112 -7.62 9.82 -18.31
N VAL A 113 -7.75 10.98 -18.97
CA VAL A 113 -9.05 11.45 -19.49
C VAL A 113 -9.59 10.49 -20.55
N LEU A 114 -8.74 9.99 -21.47
CA LEU A 114 -9.14 9.03 -22.50
C LEU A 114 -9.48 7.64 -21.93
N CYS A 115 -8.94 7.28 -20.76
CA CYS A 115 -9.35 6.06 -20.07
C CYS A 115 -10.81 6.07 -19.61
N ILE A 116 -11.44 7.24 -19.40
CA ILE A 116 -12.84 7.33 -18.94
C ILE A 116 -13.82 6.77 -19.99
N PRO A 117 -13.85 7.25 -21.25
CA PRO A 117 -14.74 6.69 -22.27
C PRO A 117 -14.41 5.23 -22.59
N MET A 118 -13.12 4.84 -22.59
CA MET A 118 -12.72 3.43 -22.76
C MET A 118 -13.29 2.57 -21.63
N LEU A 119 -13.13 2.99 -20.38
CA LEU A 119 -13.65 2.28 -19.20
C LEU A 119 -15.17 2.18 -19.26
N PHE A 120 -15.86 3.26 -19.63
CA PHE A 120 -17.32 3.26 -19.81
C PHE A 120 -17.75 2.22 -20.87
N GLY A 121 -17.13 2.24 -22.05
CA GLY A 121 -17.44 1.30 -23.13
C GLY A 121 -17.26 -0.17 -22.70
N LEU A 122 -16.12 -0.47 -22.05
CA LEU A 122 -15.83 -1.82 -21.55
C LEU A 122 -16.75 -2.22 -20.39
N THR A 123 -17.18 -1.27 -19.55
CA THR A 123 -18.14 -1.53 -18.48
C THR A 123 -19.51 -1.94 -19.06
N VAL A 124 -19.98 -1.25 -20.10
CA VAL A 124 -21.24 -1.58 -20.77
C VAL A 124 -21.20 -2.96 -21.45
N LEU A 125 -20.05 -3.34 -21.99
CA LEU A 125 -19.86 -4.65 -22.62
C LEU A 125 -19.74 -5.79 -21.60
N GLN A 126 -19.28 -5.52 -20.37
CA GLN A 126 -19.09 -6.52 -19.33
C GLN A 126 -20.40 -6.79 -18.57
N ARG A 127 -20.94 -8.01 -18.68
CA ARG A 127 -22.14 -8.40 -17.93
C ARG A 127 -21.90 -8.33 -16.43
N GLY A 128 -22.84 -7.73 -15.69
CA GLY A 128 -22.77 -7.60 -14.23
C GLY A 128 -21.92 -6.45 -13.73
N ALA A 129 -21.19 -5.75 -14.60
CA ALA A 129 -20.50 -4.52 -14.24
C ALA A 129 -21.47 -3.34 -14.21
N GLY A 130 -21.28 -2.45 -13.23
CA GLY A 130 -22.08 -1.24 -13.07
C GLY A 130 -21.22 -0.09 -12.58
N MET A 131 -21.85 0.97 -12.06
CA MET A 131 -21.14 2.16 -11.58
C MET A 131 -20.09 1.83 -10.49
N ALA A 132 -20.37 0.89 -9.59
CA ALA A 132 -19.43 0.47 -8.58
C ALA A 132 -18.18 -0.22 -9.19
N ALA A 133 -18.36 -1.06 -10.22
CA ALA A 133 -17.26 -1.66 -10.96
C ALA A 133 -16.37 -0.59 -11.61
N MET A 134 -17.02 0.38 -12.27
CA MET A 134 -16.35 1.49 -12.91
C MET A 134 -15.57 2.35 -11.89
N ALA A 135 -16.17 2.65 -10.73
CA ALA A 135 -15.53 3.43 -9.67
C ALA A 135 -14.29 2.74 -9.10
N ILE A 136 -14.36 1.44 -8.78
CA ILE A 136 -13.20 0.67 -8.27
C ILE A 136 -12.12 0.53 -9.34
N THR A 137 -12.50 0.33 -10.60
CA THR A 137 -11.53 0.26 -11.70
C THR A 137 -10.81 1.59 -11.89
N LEU A 138 -11.57 2.70 -11.88
CA LEU A 138 -11.00 4.05 -11.98
C LEU A 138 -10.09 4.36 -10.78
N LEU A 139 -10.49 3.97 -9.57
CA LEU A 139 -9.65 4.09 -8.38
C LEU A 139 -8.29 3.40 -8.59
N GLY A 140 -8.29 2.16 -9.10
CA GLY A 140 -7.05 1.43 -9.41
C GLY A 140 -6.20 2.13 -10.46
N ILE A 141 -6.81 2.62 -11.55
CA ILE A 141 -6.11 3.36 -12.61
C ILE A 141 -5.46 4.63 -12.05
N VAL A 142 -6.21 5.42 -11.26
CA VAL A 142 -5.70 6.68 -10.69
C VAL A 142 -4.67 6.43 -9.62
N TRP A 143 -4.92 5.54 -8.69
CA TRP A 143 -4.00 5.31 -7.56
C TRP A 143 -2.74 4.58 -8.01
N ILE A 144 -2.90 3.40 -8.63
CA ILE A 144 -1.77 2.54 -8.98
C ILE A 144 -1.16 2.99 -10.31
N GLY A 145 -1.98 3.19 -11.35
CA GLY A 145 -1.48 3.52 -12.67
C GLY A 145 -0.78 4.87 -12.75
N VAL A 146 -1.40 5.94 -12.21
CA VAL A 146 -0.77 7.28 -12.19
C VAL A 146 0.43 7.31 -11.23
N GLY A 147 0.36 6.63 -10.06
CA GLY A 147 1.49 6.53 -9.15
C GLY A 147 2.73 5.93 -9.82
N LEU A 148 2.56 4.80 -10.51
CA LEU A 148 3.66 4.14 -11.22
C LEU A 148 4.13 4.92 -12.45
N ALA A 149 3.24 5.60 -13.19
CA ALA A 149 3.62 6.49 -14.29
C ALA A 149 4.52 7.64 -13.79
N HIS A 150 4.23 8.22 -12.61
CA HIS A 150 5.09 9.23 -12.00
C HIS A 150 6.44 8.67 -11.56
N ALA A 151 6.52 7.41 -11.11
CA ALA A 151 7.79 6.75 -10.82
C ALA A 151 8.66 6.61 -12.08
N VAL A 152 8.05 6.27 -13.24
CA VAL A 152 8.74 6.24 -14.54
C VAL A 152 9.20 7.64 -14.96
N MET A 153 8.32 8.64 -14.88
CA MET A 153 8.67 10.03 -15.21
C MET A 153 9.76 10.58 -14.28
N LEU A 154 9.69 10.30 -12.98
CA LEU A 154 10.70 10.70 -12.01
C LEU A 154 12.08 10.13 -12.38
N ARG A 155 12.12 8.85 -12.77
CA ARG A 155 13.36 8.19 -13.22
C ARG A 155 13.92 8.82 -14.50
N ALA A 156 13.09 9.38 -15.36
CA ALA A 156 13.49 10.02 -16.63
C ALA A 156 14.04 11.45 -16.44
N LEU A 157 13.85 12.09 -15.30
CA LEU A 157 14.41 13.41 -14.99
C LEU A 157 15.94 13.36 -14.78
N PRO A 158 16.65 14.50 -14.87
CA PRO A 158 18.05 14.60 -14.48
C PRO A 158 18.25 14.03 -13.06
N HIS A 159 19.26 13.17 -12.88
CA HIS A 159 19.55 12.44 -11.64
C HIS A 159 18.38 11.58 -11.12
N GLY A 160 17.41 11.26 -11.97
CA GLY A 160 16.19 10.55 -11.60
C GLY A 160 16.43 9.18 -10.95
N GLU A 161 17.55 8.50 -11.27
CA GLU A 161 17.95 7.26 -10.60
C GLU A 161 18.14 7.48 -9.10
N GLY A 162 18.97 8.47 -8.73
CA GLY A 162 19.23 8.79 -7.34
C GLY A 162 17.98 9.26 -6.60
N ILE A 163 17.17 10.13 -7.23
CA ILE A 163 15.94 10.63 -6.60
C ILE A 163 14.90 9.52 -6.37
N VAL A 164 14.73 8.57 -7.31
CA VAL A 164 13.82 7.41 -7.09
C VAL A 164 14.31 6.58 -5.92
N ILE A 165 15.62 6.37 -5.80
CA ILE A 165 16.21 5.65 -4.66
C ILE A 165 15.98 6.43 -3.36
N ASP A 166 16.22 7.75 -3.34
CA ASP A 166 16.01 8.59 -2.17
C ASP A 166 14.55 8.60 -1.70
N VAL A 167 13.60 8.67 -2.65
CA VAL A 167 12.15 8.57 -2.36
C VAL A 167 11.83 7.21 -1.75
N ALA A 168 12.32 6.12 -2.33
CA ALA A 168 12.05 4.77 -1.82
C ALA A 168 12.69 4.56 -0.44
N VAL A 169 13.98 4.88 -0.29
CA VAL A 169 14.71 4.74 0.98
C VAL A 169 14.09 5.62 2.07
N GLY A 170 13.78 6.88 1.75
CA GLY A 170 13.11 7.79 2.68
C GLY A 170 11.77 7.25 3.17
N THR A 171 10.96 6.69 2.27
CA THR A 171 9.68 6.06 2.61
C THR A 171 9.86 4.85 3.53
N PHE A 172 10.73 3.89 3.15
CA PHE A 172 10.93 2.66 3.95
C PHE A 172 11.58 2.93 5.31
N LEU A 173 12.54 3.86 5.38
CA LEU A 173 13.14 4.25 6.66
C LEU A 173 12.15 5.01 7.53
N GLY A 174 11.27 5.83 6.93
CA GLY A 174 10.18 6.49 7.61
C GLY A 174 9.21 5.51 8.27
N ASP A 175 8.78 4.48 7.55
CA ASP A 175 7.91 3.44 8.08
C ASP A 175 8.59 2.65 9.20
N THR A 176 9.87 2.34 9.04
CA THR A 176 10.66 1.68 10.09
C THR A 176 10.77 2.56 11.33
N GLY A 177 11.07 3.85 11.15
CA GLY A 177 11.12 4.84 12.23
C GLY A 177 9.77 5.00 12.93
N ALA A 178 8.68 5.06 12.17
CA ALA A 178 7.32 5.15 12.70
C ALA A 178 6.95 3.90 13.52
N TYR A 179 7.30 2.72 13.04
CA TYR A 179 7.08 1.46 13.75
C TYR A 179 7.86 1.39 15.07
N LEU A 180 9.17 1.66 15.03
CA LEU A 180 10.04 1.61 16.21
C LEU A 180 9.66 2.71 17.22
N GLY A 181 9.44 3.93 16.74
CA GLY A 181 9.02 5.05 17.56
C GLY A 181 7.64 4.84 18.19
N GLY A 182 6.69 4.33 17.41
CA GLY A 182 5.37 3.99 17.91
C GLY A 182 5.38 2.88 18.96
N ARG A 183 6.28 1.90 18.82
CA ARG A 183 6.46 0.83 19.80
C ARG A 183 7.13 1.31 21.11
N ALA A 184 8.09 2.24 20.99
CA ALA A 184 8.84 2.73 22.16
C ALA A 184 8.10 3.83 22.92
N PHE A 185 7.45 4.75 22.21
CA PHE A 185 6.90 5.99 22.76
C PHE A 185 5.40 6.18 22.50
N GLY A 186 4.76 5.30 21.71
CA GLY A 186 3.37 5.45 21.28
C GLY A 186 2.39 5.45 22.44
N ARG A 187 1.62 6.52 22.53
CA ARG A 187 0.55 6.71 23.55
C ARG A 187 -0.80 7.00 22.91
N ARG A 188 -0.83 7.83 21.87
CA ARG A 188 -2.03 8.28 21.19
C ARG A 188 -2.21 7.55 19.86
N ARG A 189 -3.36 6.91 19.67
CA ARG A 189 -3.69 6.26 18.40
C ARG A 189 -3.92 7.31 17.32
N LEU A 190 -3.34 7.10 16.13
CA LEU A 190 -3.46 8.01 14.99
C LEU A 190 -4.82 7.86 14.29
N ALA A 191 -5.19 6.64 13.93
CA ALA A 191 -6.41 6.33 13.19
C ALA A 191 -7.02 5.01 13.70
N PRO A 192 -7.73 5.01 14.84
CA PRO A 192 -8.18 3.78 15.51
C PRO A 192 -9.08 2.89 14.67
N SER A 193 -9.94 3.47 13.81
CA SER A 193 -10.87 2.74 12.94
C SER A 193 -10.21 2.15 11.70
N ILE A 194 -9.12 2.74 11.22
CA ILE A 194 -8.45 2.37 9.97
C ILE A 194 -7.24 1.49 10.28
N SER A 195 -6.33 2.00 11.11
CA SER A 195 -5.08 1.35 11.51
C SER A 195 -4.83 1.48 13.02
N PRO A 196 -5.36 0.55 13.83
CA PRO A 196 -5.29 0.65 15.29
C PRO A 196 -3.86 0.52 15.85
N GLY A 197 -2.89 0.08 15.04
CA GLY A 197 -1.48 -0.03 15.41
C GLY A 197 -0.69 1.27 15.34
N LYS A 198 -1.13 2.23 14.50
CA LYS A 198 -0.40 3.49 14.29
C LYS A 198 -0.62 4.48 15.41
N THR A 199 0.43 5.22 15.78
CA THR A 199 0.41 6.23 16.85
C THR A 199 0.91 7.58 16.32
N VAL A 200 0.48 8.67 16.97
CA VAL A 200 0.89 10.04 16.64
C VAL A 200 2.40 10.23 16.88
N GLU A 201 2.90 9.67 17.99
CA GLU A 201 4.32 9.74 18.34
C GLU A 201 5.17 8.95 17.34
N GLY A 202 4.67 7.76 16.90
CA GLY A 202 5.29 6.98 15.85
C GLY A 202 5.34 7.76 14.53
N LEU A 203 4.24 8.40 14.12
CA LEU A 203 4.21 9.24 12.93
C LEU A 203 5.27 10.35 12.99
N ALA A 204 5.36 11.08 14.09
CA ALA A 204 6.32 12.17 14.24
C ALA A 204 7.78 11.67 14.13
N ILE A 205 8.09 10.53 14.76
CA ILE A 205 9.43 9.91 14.66
C ILE A 205 9.70 9.42 13.24
N GLY A 206 8.72 8.80 12.58
CA GLY A 206 8.82 8.37 11.19
C GLY A 206 9.09 9.54 10.24
N MET A 207 8.34 10.64 10.38
CA MET A 207 8.56 11.86 9.59
C MET A 207 9.98 12.41 9.78
N LEU A 208 10.45 12.50 11.02
CA LEU A 208 11.82 12.93 11.31
C LEU A 208 12.84 11.98 10.66
N THR A 209 12.63 10.67 10.77
CA THR A 209 13.51 9.66 10.18
C THR A 209 13.58 9.82 8.66
N THR A 210 12.44 10.04 7.98
CA THR A 210 12.39 10.28 6.53
C THR A 210 13.21 11.52 6.14
N VAL A 211 12.98 12.65 6.82
CA VAL A 211 13.70 13.90 6.53
C VAL A 211 15.21 13.74 6.72
N VAL A 212 15.61 13.12 7.83
CA VAL A 212 17.03 12.87 8.12
C VAL A 212 17.65 11.90 7.11
N ALA A 213 16.95 10.85 6.72
CA ALA A 213 17.43 9.87 5.75
C ALA A 213 17.71 10.50 4.38
N VAL A 214 16.76 11.27 3.85
CA VAL A 214 16.92 11.96 2.55
C VAL A 214 17.99 13.06 2.64
N TRP A 215 18.05 13.79 3.76
CA TRP A 215 19.10 14.78 3.97
C TRP A 215 20.49 14.13 4.07
N LEU A 216 20.62 12.99 4.74
CA LEU A 216 21.90 12.27 4.79
C LEU A 216 22.31 11.75 3.41
N ALA A 217 21.37 11.30 2.57
CA ALA A 217 21.66 10.90 1.20
C ALA A 217 22.31 12.04 0.40
N SER A 218 21.86 13.29 0.57
CA SER A 218 22.45 14.45 -0.10
C SER A 218 23.91 14.71 0.28
N ARG A 219 24.42 14.15 1.38
CA ARG A 219 25.85 14.30 1.76
C ARG A 219 26.79 13.48 0.87
N TYR A 220 26.24 12.52 0.16
CA TYR A 220 26.98 11.64 -0.77
C TYR A 220 26.62 11.90 -2.24
N GLN A 221 25.72 12.87 -2.49
CA GLN A 221 25.22 13.23 -3.82
C GLN A 221 25.51 14.70 -4.10
N GLU A 222 26.58 14.99 -4.85
CA GLU A 222 27.02 16.37 -5.15
C GLU A 222 25.96 17.19 -5.89
N TRP A 223 25.10 16.54 -6.66
CA TRP A 223 24.03 17.15 -7.44
C TRP A 223 22.77 17.49 -6.62
N LEU A 224 22.64 17.00 -5.36
CA LEU A 224 21.49 17.25 -4.49
C LEU A 224 21.88 18.21 -3.35
N PRO A 225 21.60 19.52 -3.46
CA PRO A 225 21.81 20.46 -2.37
C PRO A 225 21.04 20.06 -1.11
N GLY A 226 21.62 20.23 0.07
CA GLY A 226 20.99 19.86 1.33
C GLY A 226 19.62 20.51 1.58
N THR A 227 19.41 21.74 1.08
CA THR A 227 18.10 22.42 1.13
C THR A 227 17.04 21.72 0.29
N HIS A 228 17.38 21.28 -0.91
CA HIS A 228 16.46 20.52 -1.79
C HIS A 228 16.14 19.15 -1.18
N ALA A 229 17.13 18.48 -0.60
CA ALA A 229 16.95 17.23 0.13
C ALA A 229 16.01 17.37 1.35
N LEU A 230 16.12 18.49 2.09
CA LEU A 230 15.21 18.77 3.21
C LEU A 230 13.77 18.94 2.74
N VAL A 231 13.54 19.68 1.65
CA VAL A 231 12.19 19.87 1.10
C VAL A 231 11.65 18.54 0.56
N LEU A 232 12.45 17.81 -0.20
CA LEU A 232 12.06 16.48 -0.70
C LEU A 232 11.71 15.53 0.45
N GLY A 233 12.59 15.44 1.45
CA GLY A 233 12.37 14.62 2.64
C GLY A 233 11.12 15.02 3.42
N LEU A 234 10.86 16.32 3.57
CA LEU A 234 9.67 16.81 4.26
C LEU A 234 8.37 16.44 3.52
N VAL A 235 8.37 16.61 2.19
CA VAL A 235 7.19 16.27 1.37
C VAL A 235 6.94 14.76 1.41
N ILE A 236 7.97 13.92 1.27
CA ILE A 236 7.85 12.46 1.40
C ILE A 236 7.34 12.10 2.80
N ALA A 237 7.89 12.71 3.86
CA ALA A 237 7.50 12.46 5.25
C ALA A 237 6.02 12.72 5.52
N ILE A 238 5.40 13.66 4.79
CA ILE A 238 3.97 13.97 4.89
C ILE A 238 3.14 13.01 4.04
N VAL A 239 3.57 12.76 2.80
CA VAL A 239 2.74 12.10 1.79
C VAL A 239 2.77 10.57 1.92
N ALA A 240 3.91 9.97 2.28
CA ALA A 240 4.02 8.52 2.41
C ALA A 240 3.08 7.93 3.48
N PRO A 241 2.97 8.48 4.71
CA PRO A 241 1.99 8.02 5.69
C PRO A 241 0.53 8.15 5.24
N ILE A 242 0.22 9.15 4.38
CA ILE A 242 -1.11 9.30 3.80
C ILE A 242 -1.41 8.13 2.87
N GLY A 243 -0.45 7.70 2.04
CA GLY A 243 -0.58 6.55 1.14
C GLY A 243 -0.86 5.25 1.90
N ASP A 244 -0.08 4.96 2.95
CA ASP A 244 -0.28 3.79 3.79
C ASP A 244 -1.64 3.82 4.56
N LEU A 245 -2.08 5.00 5.04
CA LEU A 245 -3.41 5.15 5.65
C LEU A 245 -4.52 4.97 4.62
N PHE A 246 -4.34 5.47 3.40
CA PHE A 246 -5.29 5.32 2.31
C PHE A 246 -5.48 3.84 1.94
N GLU A 247 -4.39 3.10 1.75
CA GLU A 247 -4.46 1.66 1.51
C GLU A 247 -5.15 0.92 2.67
N SER A 248 -4.77 1.26 3.92
CA SER A 248 -5.41 0.70 5.10
C SER A 248 -6.92 0.96 5.11
N TYR A 249 -7.37 2.16 4.70
CA TYR A 249 -8.79 2.50 4.58
C TYR A 249 -9.49 1.64 3.52
N VAL A 250 -8.92 1.55 2.31
CA VAL A 250 -9.44 0.73 1.21
C VAL A 250 -9.61 -0.73 1.64
N LYS A 251 -8.64 -1.29 2.36
CA LYS A 251 -8.73 -2.67 2.91
C LYS A 251 -9.88 -2.83 3.89
N ARG A 252 -10.09 -1.86 4.80
CA ARG A 252 -11.19 -1.93 5.79
C ARG A 252 -12.56 -1.84 5.12
N GLU A 253 -12.73 -0.97 4.14
CA GLU A 253 -13.97 -0.88 3.36
C GLU A 253 -14.28 -2.19 2.60
N ALA A 254 -13.26 -2.88 2.10
CA ALA A 254 -13.40 -4.21 1.50
C ALA A 254 -13.66 -5.34 2.52
N GLY A 255 -13.62 -5.05 3.83
CA GLY A 255 -13.74 -6.06 4.89
C GLY A 255 -12.49 -6.94 5.04
N SER A 256 -11.35 -6.52 4.48
CA SER A 256 -10.08 -7.23 4.49
C SER A 256 -9.07 -6.59 5.45
N LYS A 257 -8.04 -7.34 5.81
CA LYS A 257 -6.88 -6.84 6.58
C LYS A 257 -5.65 -6.71 5.68
N ASP A 258 -5.44 -7.65 4.79
CA ASP A 258 -4.29 -7.73 3.89
C ASP A 258 -4.80 -7.60 2.45
N SER A 259 -4.03 -7.00 1.54
CA SER A 259 -4.44 -6.80 0.14
C SER A 259 -4.44 -8.11 -0.65
N GLY A 260 -3.57 -9.04 -0.30
CA GLY A 260 -3.42 -10.33 -0.97
C GLY A 260 -2.44 -11.25 -0.25
N ALA A 261 -2.13 -12.36 -0.90
CA ALA A 261 -1.15 -13.34 -0.42
C ALA A 261 -0.11 -13.69 -1.51
N VAL A 262 0.12 -12.80 -2.46
CA VAL A 262 1.06 -13.05 -3.59
C VAL A 262 2.46 -13.38 -3.07
N PHE A 263 2.88 -12.76 -1.98
CA PHE A 263 4.14 -13.06 -1.31
C PHE A 263 3.97 -13.95 -0.07
N GLY A 264 2.90 -14.74 0.01
CA GLY A 264 2.65 -15.68 1.11
C GLY A 264 2.50 -14.97 2.46
N ALA A 265 3.36 -15.30 3.43
CA ALA A 265 3.36 -14.72 4.77
C ALA A 265 3.72 -13.21 4.81
N HIS A 266 4.07 -12.60 3.67
CA HIS A 266 4.50 -11.21 3.56
C HIS A 266 3.39 -10.25 3.10
N GLY A 267 2.17 -10.72 2.92
CA GLY A 267 1.06 -9.91 2.40
C GLY A 267 1.08 -9.76 0.88
N GLY A 268 0.38 -8.75 0.37
CA GLY A 268 0.27 -8.48 -1.03
C GLY A 268 1.38 -7.60 -1.62
N ALA A 269 1.37 -7.47 -2.94
CA ALA A 269 2.21 -6.53 -3.67
C ALA A 269 1.81 -5.08 -3.37
N LEU A 270 0.52 -4.83 -3.26
CA LEU A 270 -0.04 -3.52 -2.94
C LEU A 270 0.40 -3.04 -1.55
N ASP A 271 0.40 -3.94 -0.53
CA ASP A 271 0.90 -3.67 0.83
C ASP A 271 2.39 -3.23 0.88
N ARG A 272 3.13 -3.32 -0.22
CA ARG A 272 4.56 -2.99 -0.30
C ARG A 272 4.86 -1.67 -0.99
N VAL A 273 3.93 -1.18 -1.78
CA VAL A 273 4.15 0.02 -2.60
C VAL A 273 3.14 1.13 -2.31
N ASP A 274 2.19 0.91 -1.43
CA ASP A 274 1.12 1.83 -1.06
C ASP A 274 1.62 3.26 -0.74
N ALA A 275 2.59 3.36 0.16
CA ALA A 275 3.23 4.62 0.52
C ALA A 275 4.11 5.17 -0.63
N VAL A 276 4.81 4.27 -1.34
CA VAL A 276 5.71 4.64 -2.44
C VAL A 276 4.93 5.22 -3.63
N LEU A 277 3.72 4.73 -3.92
CA LEU A 277 2.88 5.28 -5.00
C LEU A 277 2.59 6.77 -4.80
N PHE A 278 2.26 7.19 -3.59
CA PHE A 278 2.03 8.60 -3.26
C PHE A 278 3.35 9.39 -3.22
N ALA A 279 4.39 8.80 -2.64
CA ALA A 279 5.71 9.43 -2.55
C ALA A 279 6.34 9.66 -3.93
N ALA A 280 6.13 8.75 -4.90
CA ALA A 280 6.63 8.91 -6.27
C ALA A 280 5.98 10.09 -6.99
N VAL A 281 4.66 10.27 -6.83
CA VAL A 281 3.95 11.44 -7.38
C VAL A 281 4.52 12.74 -6.79
N ALA A 282 4.60 12.80 -5.47
CA ALA A 282 5.10 13.99 -4.78
C ALA A 282 6.57 14.27 -5.09
N GLY A 283 7.41 13.23 -5.08
CA GLY A 283 8.83 13.31 -5.43
C GLY A 283 9.05 13.82 -6.85
N TYR A 284 8.24 13.36 -7.82
CA TYR A 284 8.30 13.85 -9.19
C TYR A 284 8.07 15.37 -9.27
N TRP A 285 7.00 15.88 -8.66
CA TRP A 285 6.67 17.30 -8.73
C TRP A 285 7.65 18.17 -7.98
N VAL A 286 8.16 17.71 -6.83
CA VAL A 286 9.21 18.43 -6.09
C VAL A 286 10.49 18.49 -6.92
N TRP A 287 10.92 17.36 -7.51
CA TRP A 287 12.16 17.32 -8.27
C TRP A 287 12.05 18.06 -9.59
N LEU A 288 10.91 17.95 -10.26
CA LEU A 288 10.64 18.72 -11.47
C LEU A 288 10.77 20.25 -11.25
N ALA A 289 10.30 20.75 -10.12
CA ALA A 289 10.41 22.16 -9.76
C ALA A 289 11.85 22.64 -9.49
N TYR A 290 12.79 21.72 -9.27
CA TYR A 290 14.21 22.07 -9.07
C TYR A 290 15.05 21.95 -10.33
N VAL A 291 14.63 21.16 -11.32
CA VAL A 291 15.38 20.95 -12.55
C VAL A 291 14.88 21.80 -13.73
N HIS A 292 13.77 22.51 -13.55
CA HIS A 292 13.18 23.50 -14.47
C HIS A 292 13.05 24.87 -13.82
#